data_d0481143483a2ba7af6327212b103957
#
_entry.id   d0481143483a2ba7af6327212b103957
#
_cell.length_a   1.000
_cell.length_b   1.000
_cell.length_c   1.000
_cell.angle_alpha   90.00
_cell.angle_beta   90.00
_cell.angle_gamma   90.00
#
_symmetry.space_group_name_H-M   'P 1'
#
loop_
_entity.id
_entity.type
_entity.pdbx_description
1 polymer ?
#
loop_
_entity_poly.entity_id
_entity_poly.type
_entity_poly.pdbx_seq_one_letter_code
_entity_poly.pdbx_strand_id
1 'polypeptide(L)'
;SAKLTKHVSPLTKPPNNISPSKKRRHSPEGPISSRLKRNIKPVIQLGRSSGILLHITSLPSPYGIGDLGPEAFKFIDFLVETKQKLWQILPIYQTNSPSPYSGVSAFAGHSWLISPDKLLDNGLISKDDLISIDRSRFNQSYANFQQYNDSIWSEWPESLRRREQYALKTIRELERDRIEYYVFVQYIFDQQWKDLRKYVNDSKIKIIDDIPMYVDYDSADVWSNSYMFRLDHNDTMKPTFVAGVPSDQGPNKGQIWNMPIYDWNNDNVRKDLFDWWIKRLHKKLSTVDFLRIDHFRGLIAHYVIPVDIITQEPNTTEAYWVKTPGHEFLTAITESLGSHIPIIVEDLGDLKPEVFELRDHFHLCGVRILQMGFYSDSTNIYAPHNYIPNSVAYTGRAHDNPTILQWWTEEASDKEKHQFIDYIRRPVEGDKELINGLELEKHLDKHICWYFIQILFQSAANGAIIQMQDLLNSLTRMNIPGTESDIEYDGPQNWSWRFEWSELTFDIRIRLKELTQMYGRDLTYDKTISSEDMALKNDSTSSLD
;
A
#
# COMPACT_ATOMS: atom_id res chain seq x y z
N SER A 1 -25.08 9.20 -25.63
CA SER A 1 -24.89 8.75 -27.03
C SER A 1 -24.67 9.94 -27.95
N ALA A 2 -23.45 10.25 -28.25
CA ALA A 2 -23.09 11.04 -29.43
C ALA A 2 -21.77 10.49 -29.95
N LYS A 3 -21.85 9.76 -31.05
CA LYS A 3 -20.71 9.32 -31.83
C LYS A 3 -19.97 10.55 -32.37
N LEU A 4 -18.75 10.78 -31.92
CA LEU A 4 -17.78 11.66 -32.53
C LEU A 4 -16.83 10.84 -33.38
N THR A 5 -17.35 10.30 -34.48
CA THR A 5 -16.55 9.93 -35.62
C THR A 5 -16.82 10.95 -36.69
N LYS A 6 -15.90 11.88 -36.96
CA LYS A 6 -15.68 12.44 -38.29
C LYS A 6 -14.50 13.44 -38.34
N HIS A 7 -13.60 13.10 -39.25
CA HIS A 7 -12.70 13.96 -40.01
C HIS A 7 -11.49 14.60 -39.31
N VAL A 8 -10.41 13.82 -39.26
CA VAL A 8 -9.07 14.42 -39.41
C VAL A 8 -8.62 14.14 -40.82
N SER A 9 -8.64 15.16 -41.67
CA SER A 9 -8.03 15.14 -43.02
C SER A 9 -6.51 15.08 -42.87
N PRO A 10 -5.76 14.41 -43.76
CA PRO A 10 -4.31 14.32 -43.68
C PRO A 10 -3.67 15.69 -43.91
N LEU A 11 -2.90 16.13 -42.90
CA LEU A 11 -2.13 17.37 -42.96
C LEU A 11 -0.99 17.25 -43.95
N THR A 12 -0.96 18.15 -44.92
CA THR A 12 0.05 18.36 -45.94
C THR A 12 1.39 18.72 -45.30
N LYS A 13 2.49 18.17 -45.89
CA LYS A 13 3.88 18.45 -45.47
C LYS A 13 4.20 19.96 -45.51
N PRO A 14 4.92 20.51 -44.53
CA PRO A 14 5.40 21.89 -44.58
C PRO A 14 6.63 22.01 -45.49
N PRO A 15 6.91 23.21 -46.02
CA PRO A 15 8.03 23.44 -46.89
C PRO A 15 9.37 23.50 -46.15
N ASN A 16 10.41 22.91 -46.73
CA ASN A 16 11.80 23.03 -46.29
C ASN A 16 12.28 24.48 -46.44
N ASN A 17 12.79 25.05 -45.36
CA ASN A 17 13.91 26.00 -45.26
C ASN A 17 13.74 26.95 -44.07
N ILE A 18 14.42 26.65 -42.98
CA ILE A 18 14.89 27.70 -42.02
C ILE A 18 16.25 27.23 -41.45
N SER A 19 17.25 28.08 -41.61
CA SER A 19 18.62 27.96 -41.09
C SER A 19 18.68 27.84 -39.54
N PRO A 20 19.75 27.22 -38.99
CA PRO A 20 19.83 26.96 -37.54
C PRO A 20 20.16 28.21 -36.75
N SER A 21 19.25 28.69 -35.96
CA SER A 21 19.49 29.73 -34.95
C SER A 21 20.09 29.12 -33.66
N LYS A 22 21.08 29.83 -33.14
CA LYS A 22 21.95 29.53 -32.01
C LYS A 22 21.25 28.86 -30.83
N LYS A 23 21.73 27.65 -30.46
CA LYS A 23 21.44 26.98 -29.20
C LYS A 23 21.77 27.90 -28.00
N ARG A 24 20.77 28.35 -27.27
CA ARG A 24 20.95 28.80 -25.88
C ARG A 24 21.27 27.56 -25.04
N ARG A 25 22.47 27.53 -24.48
CA ARG A 25 22.84 26.56 -23.44
C ARG A 25 21.94 26.79 -22.23
N HIS A 26 21.08 25.84 -21.91
CA HIS A 26 20.52 25.73 -20.57
C HIS A 26 21.68 25.37 -19.64
N SER A 27 21.89 26.17 -18.61
CA SER A 27 22.77 25.84 -17.50
C SER A 27 22.24 24.56 -16.85
N PRO A 28 23.10 23.60 -16.47
CA PRO A 28 22.64 22.42 -15.76
C PRO A 28 22.10 22.88 -14.39
N GLU A 29 20.83 22.64 -14.12
CA GLU A 29 20.31 22.73 -12.77
C GLU A 29 21.14 21.79 -11.90
N GLY A 30 21.72 22.30 -10.81
CA GLY A 30 22.52 21.51 -9.88
C GLY A 30 21.73 20.33 -9.31
N PRO A 31 22.41 19.31 -8.79
CA PRO A 31 21.79 18.07 -8.37
C PRO A 31 20.59 18.30 -7.45
N ILE A 32 19.45 17.73 -7.80
CA ILE A 32 18.15 17.83 -7.12
C ILE A 32 18.27 17.46 -5.63
N SER A 33 19.27 16.67 -5.25
CA SER A 33 19.54 16.23 -3.88
C SER A 33 19.70 17.36 -2.84
N SER A 34 20.22 18.51 -3.25
CA SER A 34 20.46 19.62 -2.31
C SER A 34 19.21 20.44 -1.96
N ARG A 35 18.18 20.43 -2.83
CA ARG A 35 16.90 21.13 -2.58
C ARG A 35 15.90 20.30 -1.77
N LEU A 36 15.93 18.96 -1.91
CA LEU A 36 15.02 18.04 -1.21
C LEU A 36 15.36 17.87 0.28
N LYS A 37 16.65 18.01 0.67
CA LYS A 37 17.11 17.86 2.07
C LYS A 37 16.50 18.85 3.08
N ARG A 38 15.84 19.93 2.64
CA ARG A 38 15.44 21.03 3.53
C ARG A 38 14.13 20.85 4.27
N ASN A 39 13.33 19.80 3.98
CA ASN A 39 11.97 19.63 4.52
C ASN A 39 11.67 18.27 5.13
N ILE A 40 12.67 17.41 5.36
CA ILE A 40 12.43 16.12 6.03
C ILE A 40 12.33 16.40 7.52
N LYS A 41 11.16 16.07 8.10
CA LYS A 41 10.94 16.11 9.55
C LYS A 41 11.95 15.19 10.25
N PRO A 42 12.30 15.44 11.53
CA PRO A 42 13.15 14.54 12.29
C PRO A 42 12.54 13.12 12.26
N VAL A 43 13.41 12.14 12.10
CA VAL A 43 13.02 10.74 11.96
C VAL A 43 12.21 10.28 13.15
N ILE A 44 11.00 9.82 12.89
CA ILE A 44 10.16 9.20 13.88
C ILE A 44 10.46 7.70 13.84
N GLN A 45 11.13 7.18 14.86
CA GLN A 45 11.28 5.76 15.04
C GLN A 45 9.97 5.16 15.56
N LEU A 46 9.53 4.03 14.98
CA LEU A 46 8.35 3.32 15.48
C LEU A 46 8.62 2.80 16.89
N GLY A 47 7.98 3.41 17.88
CA GLY A 47 8.01 2.96 19.28
C GLY A 47 7.02 1.82 19.54
N ARG A 48 7.07 1.24 20.76
CA ARG A 48 6.11 0.21 21.16
C ARG A 48 4.70 0.76 21.15
N SER A 49 3.91 0.38 20.16
CA SER A 49 2.59 0.95 19.89
C SER A 49 1.68 -0.07 19.23
N SER A 50 0.37 0.19 19.27
CA SER A 50 -0.62 -0.59 18.53
C SER A 50 -1.48 0.30 17.66
N GLY A 51 -2.15 -0.31 16.70
CA GLY A 51 -3.04 0.36 15.77
C GLY A 51 -3.96 -0.57 15.01
N ILE A 52 -4.78 0.04 14.20
CA ILE A 52 -5.78 -0.64 13.38
C ILE A 52 -5.43 -0.45 11.90
N LEU A 53 -5.52 -1.55 11.15
CA LEU A 53 -5.52 -1.53 9.70
C LEU A 53 -6.95 -1.42 9.23
N LEU A 54 -7.29 -0.29 8.61
CA LEU A 54 -8.59 -0.03 8.00
C LEU A 54 -8.41 0.95 6.85
N HIS A 55 -8.75 0.49 5.63
CA HIS A 55 -8.76 1.41 4.50
C HIS A 55 -9.90 2.44 4.61
N ILE A 56 -9.68 3.63 4.11
CA ILE A 56 -10.66 4.73 4.20
C ILE A 56 -12.00 4.34 3.56
N THR A 57 -11.96 3.63 2.41
CA THR A 57 -13.18 3.16 1.74
C THR A 57 -14.02 2.20 2.58
N SER A 58 -13.44 1.58 3.61
CA SER A 58 -14.12 0.65 4.53
C SER A 58 -14.82 1.35 5.70
N LEU A 59 -14.69 2.66 5.82
CA LEU A 59 -15.47 3.45 6.79
C LEU A 59 -16.95 3.47 6.38
N PRO A 60 -17.87 3.51 7.35
CA PRO A 60 -19.28 3.78 7.07
C PRO A 60 -19.45 5.10 6.31
N SER A 61 -20.37 5.16 5.37
CA SER A 61 -20.67 6.39 4.65
C SER A 61 -22.06 6.34 4.04
N PRO A 62 -22.81 7.44 4.05
CA PRO A 62 -24.08 7.52 3.34
C PRO A 62 -23.90 7.57 1.82
N TYR A 63 -22.66 7.70 1.32
CA TYR A 63 -22.36 7.90 -0.11
C TYR A 63 -21.85 6.64 -0.81
N GLY A 64 -21.91 5.48 -0.16
CA GLY A 64 -21.54 4.21 -0.77
C GLY A 64 -20.15 3.71 -0.40
N ILE A 65 -19.14 4.56 -0.29
CA ILE A 65 -17.81 4.24 0.21
C ILE A 65 -17.40 5.25 1.28
N GLY A 66 -16.47 4.86 2.18
CA GLY A 66 -15.87 5.79 3.12
C GLY A 66 -15.05 6.87 2.42
N ASP A 67 -14.98 8.05 3.01
CA ASP A 67 -14.34 9.23 2.47
C ASP A 67 -13.57 10.03 3.54
N LEU A 68 -12.98 11.18 3.17
CA LEU A 68 -12.20 12.06 4.05
C LEU A 68 -13.09 12.98 4.92
N GLY A 69 -14.35 12.60 5.11
CA GLY A 69 -15.35 13.34 5.86
C GLY A 69 -15.54 12.92 7.30
N PRO A 70 -16.73 13.19 7.87
CA PRO A 70 -17.02 13.04 9.31
C PRO A 70 -16.66 11.67 9.87
N GLU A 71 -16.87 10.59 9.11
CA GLU A 71 -16.62 9.23 9.58
C GLU A 71 -15.14 8.91 9.75
N ALA A 72 -14.26 9.53 8.93
CA ALA A 72 -12.81 9.43 9.11
C ALA A 72 -12.35 10.12 10.41
N PHE A 73 -12.92 11.28 10.75
CA PHE A 73 -12.64 11.97 12.01
C PHE A 73 -13.15 11.17 13.21
N LYS A 74 -14.36 10.62 13.12
CA LYS A 74 -14.92 9.75 14.17
C LYS A 74 -14.09 8.48 14.37
N PHE A 75 -13.47 7.95 13.32
CA PHE A 75 -12.54 6.82 13.45
C PHE A 75 -11.27 7.20 14.22
N ILE A 76 -10.76 8.41 14.02
CA ILE A 76 -9.63 8.91 14.82
C ILE A 76 -10.02 9.03 16.30
N ASP A 77 -11.25 9.51 16.61
CA ASP A 77 -11.76 9.57 17.98
C ASP A 77 -11.84 8.18 18.63
N PHE A 78 -12.28 7.16 17.86
CA PHE A 78 -12.25 5.77 18.30
C PHE A 78 -10.82 5.28 18.60
N LEU A 79 -9.84 5.61 17.77
CA LEU A 79 -8.44 5.26 18.04
C LEU A 79 -7.92 5.93 19.31
N VAL A 80 -8.27 7.18 19.57
CA VAL A 80 -7.90 7.92 20.79
C VAL A 80 -8.56 7.27 22.01
N GLU A 81 -9.87 6.98 21.95
CA GLU A 81 -10.63 6.32 23.00
C GLU A 81 -10.00 4.99 23.41
N THR A 82 -9.63 4.17 22.44
CA THR A 82 -9.06 2.84 22.63
C THR A 82 -7.54 2.83 22.80
N LYS A 83 -6.92 4.03 22.91
CA LYS A 83 -5.47 4.21 23.12
C LYS A 83 -4.59 3.74 21.96
N GLN A 84 -5.15 3.52 20.78
CA GLN A 84 -4.36 3.20 19.60
C GLN A 84 -3.50 4.39 19.18
N LYS A 85 -2.35 4.12 18.57
CA LYS A 85 -1.39 5.13 18.11
C LYS A 85 -1.17 5.11 16.60
N LEU A 86 -1.56 4.05 15.94
CA LEU A 86 -1.33 3.83 14.52
C LEU A 86 -2.66 3.61 13.79
N TRP A 87 -2.77 4.27 12.66
CA TRP A 87 -3.79 3.98 11.65
C TRP A 87 -3.08 3.54 10.38
N GLN A 88 -3.18 2.28 10.01
CA GLN A 88 -2.70 1.82 8.72
C GLN A 88 -3.82 1.85 7.70
N ILE A 89 -3.54 2.47 6.57
CA ILE A 89 -4.41 2.50 5.39
C ILE A 89 -3.77 1.72 4.25
N LEU A 90 -4.56 1.35 3.25
CA LEU A 90 -4.08 0.84 1.97
C LEU A 90 -3.79 2.00 1.02
N PRO A 91 -3.17 1.77 -0.16
CA PRO A 91 -2.83 2.84 -1.08
C PRO A 91 -4.02 3.73 -1.43
N ILE A 92 -3.85 5.06 -1.32
CA ILE A 92 -4.88 6.05 -1.62
C ILE A 92 -4.68 6.71 -2.99
N TYR A 93 -4.14 5.96 -3.93
CA TYR A 93 -3.98 6.43 -5.31
C TYR A 93 -5.31 6.40 -6.06
N GLN A 94 -5.42 7.26 -7.08
CA GLN A 94 -6.49 7.14 -8.06
C GLN A 94 -6.34 5.79 -8.79
N THR A 95 -7.40 4.98 -8.80
CA THR A 95 -7.43 3.67 -9.45
C THR A 95 -8.50 3.61 -10.53
N ASN A 96 -8.33 2.70 -11.47
CA ASN A 96 -9.33 2.31 -12.47
C ASN A 96 -9.89 0.89 -12.20
N SER A 97 -9.56 0.31 -11.06
CA SER A 97 -10.06 -0.99 -10.62
C SER A 97 -10.48 -0.93 -9.15
N PRO A 98 -11.18 -1.93 -8.63
CA PRO A 98 -11.48 -2.03 -7.21
C PRO A 98 -10.23 -2.10 -6.32
N SER A 99 -9.13 -2.66 -6.85
CA SER A 99 -7.89 -2.83 -6.09
C SER A 99 -7.19 -1.48 -5.83
N PRO A 100 -6.89 -1.15 -4.57
CA PRO A 100 -6.12 0.05 -4.25
C PRO A 100 -4.67 -0.01 -4.72
N TYR A 101 -4.19 -1.20 -5.14
CA TYR A 101 -2.84 -1.40 -5.65
C TYR A 101 -2.70 -1.09 -7.15
N SER A 102 -3.81 -1.05 -7.90
CA SER A 102 -3.84 -0.73 -9.34
C SER A 102 -4.00 0.77 -9.58
N GLY A 103 -3.03 1.55 -9.11
CA GLY A 103 -3.07 3.00 -9.23
C GLY A 103 -2.75 3.51 -10.63
N VAL A 104 -3.59 4.38 -11.18
CA VAL A 104 -3.35 5.07 -12.48
C VAL A 104 -2.34 6.22 -12.36
N SER A 105 -1.93 6.56 -11.15
CA SER A 105 -0.83 7.49 -10.86
C SER A 105 -0.23 7.23 -9.50
N ALA A 106 1.08 7.17 -9.42
CA ALA A 106 1.84 7.05 -8.16
C ALA A 106 1.85 8.36 -7.33
N PHE A 107 1.23 9.43 -7.82
CA PHE A 107 1.26 10.76 -7.20
C PHE A 107 -0.13 11.34 -6.93
N ALA A 108 -1.14 10.96 -7.71
CA ALA A 108 -2.50 11.49 -7.60
C ALA A 108 -3.29 10.79 -6.48
N GLY A 109 -4.02 11.57 -5.70
CA GLY A 109 -4.96 11.04 -4.70
C GLY A 109 -6.27 10.58 -5.33
N HIS A 110 -6.94 9.63 -4.67
CA HIS A 110 -8.18 9.03 -5.14
C HIS A 110 -9.34 10.01 -5.01
N SER A 111 -9.88 10.46 -6.13
CA SER A 111 -10.95 11.47 -6.17
C SER A 111 -12.24 11.03 -5.45
N TRP A 112 -12.52 9.73 -5.38
CA TRP A 112 -13.71 9.22 -4.69
C TRP A 112 -13.61 9.29 -3.16
N LEU A 113 -12.42 9.55 -2.62
CA LEU A 113 -12.25 9.82 -1.19
C LEU A 113 -12.59 11.26 -0.82
N ILE A 114 -12.87 12.14 -1.79
CA ILE A 114 -13.35 13.50 -1.52
C ILE A 114 -14.72 13.41 -0.87
N SER A 115 -14.85 13.97 0.33
CA SER A 115 -16.09 13.97 1.07
C SER A 115 -17.08 14.99 0.53
N PRO A 116 -18.30 14.58 0.16
CA PRO A 116 -19.38 15.50 -0.20
C PRO A 116 -19.78 16.43 0.95
N ASP A 117 -19.79 15.96 2.20
CA ASP A 117 -20.11 16.80 3.36
C ASP A 117 -19.10 17.95 3.49
N LYS A 118 -17.81 17.69 3.29
CA LYS A 118 -16.77 18.72 3.29
C LYS A 118 -16.92 19.71 2.13
N LEU A 119 -17.40 19.26 0.98
CA LEU A 119 -17.72 20.17 -0.14
C LEU A 119 -18.87 21.12 0.23
N LEU A 120 -19.89 20.58 0.90
CA LEU A 120 -21.02 21.39 1.40
C LEU A 120 -20.56 22.40 2.45
N ASP A 121 -19.78 21.97 3.45
CA ASP A 121 -19.26 22.83 4.52
C ASP A 121 -18.40 23.97 3.96
N ASN A 122 -17.69 23.73 2.88
CA ASN A 122 -16.85 24.72 2.19
C ASN A 122 -17.64 25.58 1.17
N GLY A 123 -18.96 25.36 1.04
CA GLY A 123 -19.82 26.09 0.10
C GLY A 123 -19.54 25.82 -1.38
N LEU A 124 -18.89 24.70 -1.69
CA LEU A 124 -18.58 24.28 -3.07
C LEU A 124 -19.77 23.57 -3.73
N ILE A 125 -20.66 23.00 -2.94
CA ILE A 125 -21.95 22.45 -3.38
C ILE A 125 -23.06 22.92 -2.45
N SER A 126 -24.31 22.88 -2.91
CA SER A 126 -25.50 23.18 -2.12
C SER A 126 -26.07 21.91 -1.46
N LYS A 127 -27.01 22.08 -0.52
CA LYS A 127 -27.78 20.96 0.05
C LYS A 127 -28.59 20.20 -1.00
N ASP A 128 -29.11 20.90 -1.99
CA ASP A 128 -29.89 20.31 -3.07
C ASP A 128 -29.00 19.44 -3.97
N ASP A 129 -27.76 19.89 -4.24
CA ASP A 129 -26.76 19.08 -4.93
C ASP A 129 -26.47 17.80 -4.15
N LEU A 130 -26.27 17.89 -2.82
CA LEU A 130 -26.00 16.75 -1.97
C LEU A 130 -27.16 15.75 -1.92
N ILE A 131 -28.41 16.23 -1.90
CA ILE A 131 -29.61 15.39 -1.94
C ILE A 131 -29.77 14.71 -3.30
N SER A 132 -29.37 15.38 -4.37
CA SER A 132 -29.48 14.88 -5.75
C SER A 132 -28.44 13.78 -6.06
N ILE A 133 -27.44 13.55 -5.20
CA ILE A 133 -26.50 12.47 -5.37
C ILE A 133 -27.26 11.13 -5.33
N ASP A 134 -27.30 10.48 -6.48
CA ASP A 134 -27.92 9.16 -6.62
C ASP A 134 -27.07 8.09 -5.93
N ARG A 135 -27.43 7.82 -4.69
CA ARG A 135 -26.71 6.84 -3.83
C ARG A 135 -26.73 5.41 -4.39
N SER A 136 -27.72 5.08 -5.22
CA SER A 136 -27.80 3.77 -5.88
C SER A 136 -26.71 3.61 -6.94
N ARG A 137 -26.29 4.70 -7.57
CA ARG A 137 -25.21 4.70 -8.57
C ARG A 137 -23.83 4.43 -7.98
N PHE A 138 -23.59 4.77 -6.71
CA PHE A 138 -22.30 4.44 -6.07
C PHE A 138 -22.12 2.93 -5.87
N ASN A 139 -23.18 2.21 -5.53
CA ASN A 139 -23.13 0.74 -5.46
C ASN A 139 -23.04 0.10 -6.85
N GLN A 140 -23.61 0.72 -7.88
CA GLN A 140 -23.53 0.29 -9.28
C GLN A 140 -22.23 0.77 -9.98
N SER A 141 -21.62 1.85 -9.51
CA SER A 141 -20.43 2.44 -10.14
C SER A 141 -19.23 1.51 -10.07
N TYR A 142 -19.10 0.71 -9.02
CA TYR A 142 -18.07 -0.34 -8.94
C TYR A 142 -18.26 -1.41 -10.02
N ALA A 143 -19.48 -1.82 -10.32
CA ALA A 143 -19.79 -2.78 -11.37
C ALA A 143 -19.72 -2.18 -12.79
N ASN A 144 -19.98 -0.88 -12.93
CA ASN A 144 -20.00 -0.19 -14.23
C ASN A 144 -18.67 0.48 -14.60
N PHE A 145 -17.68 0.45 -13.72
CA PHE A 145 -16.38 1.10 -13.90
C PHE A 145 -15.64 0.54 -15.14
N GLN A 146 -15.80 -0.74 -15.43
CA GLN A 146 -15.24 -1.38 -16.63
C GLN A 146 -15.86 -0.90 -17.95
N GLN A 147 -17.00 -0.21 -17.94
CA GLN A 147 -17.69 0.26 -19.17
C GLN A 147 -17.27 1.67 -19.64
N TYR A 148 -16.51 2.42 -18.84
CA TYR A 148 -16.14 3.81 -19.14
C TYR A 148 -14.67 4.03 -19.49
N ASN A 149 -13.88 2.96 -19.66
CA ASN A 149 -12.52 3.10 -20.15
C ASN A 149 -12.55 3.47 -21.64
N ASP A 150 -12.41 4.75 -21.93
CA ASP A 150 -11.82 5.20 -23.18
C ASP A 150 -10.48 4.47 -23.33
N SER A 151 -10.12 4.06 -24.55
CA SER A 151 -8.98 3.19 -24.87
C SER A 151 -7.71 3.47 -24.06
N ILE A 152 -7.03 2.41 -23.63
CA ILE A 152 -5.74 2.48 -22.92
C ILE A 152 -4.74 3.32 -23.71
N TRP A 153 -3.79 3.98 -23.02
CA TRP A 153 -2.87 4.92 -23.63
C TRP A 153 -2.05 4.35 -24.81
N SER A 154 -1.80 3.04 -24.83
CA SER A 154 -1.09 2.37 -25.94
C SER A 154 -1.91 2.30 -27.23
N GLU A 155 -3.21 2.52 -27.18
CA GLU A 155 -4.10 2.59 -28.33
C GLU A 155 -4.34 4.02 -28.82
N TRP A 156 -3.81 5.01 -28.11
CA TRP A 156 -3.90 6.41 -28.53
C TRP A 156 -3.15 6.65 -29.86
N PRO A 157 -3.48 7.72 -30.59
CA PRO A 157 -2.72 8.11 -31.76
C PRO A 157 -1.21 8.12 -31.48
N GLU A 158 -0.42 7.61 -32.41
CA GLU A 158 1.03 7.40 -32.22
C GLU A 158 1.76 8.63 -31.67
N SER A 159 1.42 9.81 -32.15
CA SER A 159 2.02 11.06 -31.69
C SER A 159 1.75 11.37 -30.21
N LEU A 160 0.56 11.00 -29.68
CA LEU A 160 0.23 11.11 -28.26
C LEU A 160 0.84 9.96 -27.47
N ARG A 161 0.74 8.74 -27.97
CA ARG A 161 1.34 7.55 -27.37
C ARG A 161 2.85 7.72 -27.16
N ARG A 162 3.55 8.27 -28.16
CA ARG A 162 4.99 8.59 -28.11
C ARG A 162 5.31 9.96 -27.51
N ARG A 163 4.30 10.71 -27.06
CA ARG A 163 4.45 11.99 -26.38
C ARG A 163 5.19 13.06 -27.23
N GLU A 164 4.89 13.12 -28.53
CA GLU A 164 5.44 14.16 -29.39
C GLU A 164 5.05 15.55 -28.89
N GLN A 165 6.00 16.47 -28.84
CA GLN A 165 5.83 17.80 -28.23
C GLN A 165 4.67 18.59 -28.84
N TYR A 166 4.49 18.49 -30.16
CA TYR A 166 3.39 19.16 -30.86
C TYR A 166 2.03 18.57 -30.45
N ALA A 167 1.92 17.23 -30.43
CA ALA A 167 0.69 16.55 -30.03
C ALA A 167 0.32 16.86 -28.59
N LEU A 168 1.31 16.85 -27.66
CA LEU A 168 1.09 17.22 -26.25
C LEU A 168 0.65 18.67 -26.09
N LYS A 169 1.20 19.59 -26.88
CA LYS A 169 0.77 21.00 -26.84
C LYS A 169 -0.67 21.12 -27.35
N THR A 170 -0.99 20.50 -28.46
CA THR A 170 -2.31 20.55 -29.07
C THR A 170 -3.40 19.99 -28.13
N ILE A 171 -3.17 18.81 -27.53
CA ILE A 171 -4.15 18.20 -26.64
C ILE A 171 -4.34 19.03 -25.36
N ARG A 172 -3.29 19.66 -24.81
CA ARG A 172 -3.40 20.56 -23.66
C ARG A 172 -4.24 21.79 -23.96
N GLU A 173 -4.21 22.31 -25.19
CA GLU A 173 -5.03 23.44 -25.61
C GLU A 173 -6.48 23.01 -25.83
N LEU A 174 -6.70 21.82 -26.45
CA LEU A 174 -8.04 21.30 -26.71
C LEU A 174 -8.79 20.85 -25.46
N GLU A 175 -8.09 20.18 -24.54
CA GLU A 175 -8.66 19.60 -23.32
C GLU A 175 -8.38 20.46 -22.07
N ARG A 176 -8.13 21.74 -22.27
CA ARG A 176 -7.74 22.66 -21.19
C ARG A 176 -8.70 22.63 -20.01
N ASP A 177 -10.00 22.77 -20.26
CA ASP A 177 -11.02 22.84 -19.20
C ASP A 177 -11.11 21.51 -18.45
N ARG A 178 -10.96 20.37 -19.16
CA ARG A 178 -10.93 19.04 -18.56
C ARG A 178 -9.67 18.83 -17.70
N ILE A 179 -8.52 19.31 -18.15
CA ILE A 179 -7.28 19.27 -17.37
C ILE A 179 -7.41 20.13 -16.12
N GLU A 180 -7.95 21.35 -16.23
CA GLU A 180 -8.17 22.25 -15.10
C GLU A 180 -9.15 21.64 -14.09
N TYR A 181 -10.19 20.92 -14.55
CA TYR A 181 -11.09 20.16 -13.68
C TYR A 181 -10.34 19.10 -12.85
N TYR A 182 -9.49 18.27 -13.46
CA TYR A 182 -8.73 17.27 -12.70
C TYR A 182 -7.71 17.91 -11.75
N VAL A 183 -7.09 19.01 -12.14
CA VAL A 183 -6.20 19.77 -11.25
C VAL A 183 -6.98 20.29 -10.03
N PHE A 184 -8.19 20.81 -10.24
CA PHE A 184 -9.06 21.27 -9.17
C PHE A 184 -9.50 20.11 -8.25
N VAL A 185 -9.87 18.96 -8.80
CA VAL A 185 -10.23 17.77 -8.02
C VAL A 185 -9.05 17.32 -7.13
N GLN A 186 -7.83 17.29 -7.67
CA GLN A 186 -6.64 16.96 -6.88
C GLN A 186 -6.34 18.01 -5.82
N TYR A 187 -6.57 19.29 -6.09
CA TYR A 187 -6.46 20.34 -5.10
C TYR A 187 -7.45 20.14 -3.94
N ILE A 188 -8.70 19.81 -4.22
CA ILE A 188 -9.72 19.51 -3.19
C ILE A 188 -9.31 18.30 -2.36
N PHE A 189 -8.88 17.21 -3.01
CA PHE A 189 -8.35 16.04 -2.30
C PHE A 189 -7.22 16.44 -1.34
N ASP A 190 -6.22 17.18 -1.82
CA ASP A 190 -5.09 17.64 -1.01
C ASP A 190 -5.53 18.51 0.19
N GLN A 191 -6.57 19.35 0.04
CA GLN A 191 -7.09 20.16 1.14
C GLN A 191 -7.77 19.27 2.19
N GLN A 192 -8.68 18.38 1.80
CA GLN A 192 -9.37 17.50 2.72
C GLN A 192 -8.39 16.53 3.41
N TRP A 193 -7.39 16.02 2.68
CA TRP A 193 -6.33 15.21 3.25
C TRP A 193 -5.50 15.97 4.30
N LYS A 194 -5.14 17.22 4.04
CA LYS A 194 -4.43 18.08 5.00
C LYS A 194 -5.23 18.32 6.27
N ASP A 195 -6.54 18.55 6.14
CA ASP A 195 -7.43 18.76 7.28
C ASP A 195 -7.49 17.49 8.16
N LEU A 196 -7.73 16.32 7.53
CA LEU A 196 -7.71 15.03 8.23
C LEU A 196 -6.34 14.80 8.88
N ARG A 197 -5.27 15.05 8.15
CA ARG A 197 -3.90 14.86 8.63
C ARG A 197 -3.55 15.76 9.82
N LYS A 198 -4.06 16.99 9.81
CA LYS A 198 -3.93 17.89 10.96
C LYS A 198 -4.61 17.29 12.19
N TYR A 199 -5.85 16.83 12.05
CA TYR A 199 -6.61 16.21 13.14
C TYR A 199 -5.92 14.95 13.70
N VAL A 200 -5.41 14.09 12.83
CA VAL A 200 -4.59 12.92 13.19
C VAL A 200 -3.38 13.32 14.04
N ASN A 201 -2.65 14.36 13.60
CA ASN A 201 -1.47 14.85 14.31
C ASN A 201 -1.82 15.45 15.69
N ASP A 202 -2.87 16.27 15.74
CA ASP A 202 -3.35 16.88 16.99
C ASP A 202 -3.79 15.78 17.99
N SER A 203 -4.35 14.69 17.48
CA SER A 203 -4.74 13.48 18.24
C SER A 203 -3.58 12.55 18.60
N LYS A 204 -2.34 12.88 18.16
CA LYS A 204 -1.11 12.08 18.36
C LYS A 204 -1.22 10.65 17.81
N ILE A 205 -1.97 10.47 16.75
CA ILE A 205 -2.02 9.27 15.93
C ILE A 205 -1.02 9.39 14.79
N LYS A 206 -0.48 8.28 14.30
CA LYS A 206 0.41 8.20 13.14
C LYS A 206 -0.23 7.40 12.03
N ILE A 207 -0.10 7.87 10.80
CA ILE A 207 -0.59 7.15 9.61
C ILE A 207 0.55 6.34 9.00
N ILE A 208 0.25 5.07 8.72
CA ILE A 208 1.05 4.19 7.87
C ILE A 208 0.30 4.06 6.55
N ASP A 209 0.89 4.54 5.44
CA ASP A 209 0.37 4.31 4.08
C ASP A 209 1.13 3.16 3.43
N ASP A 210 0.56 2.59 2.38
CA ASP A 210 1.14 1.47 1.63
C ASP A 210 1.55 1.91 0.22
N ILE A 211 2.68 1.38 -0.26
CA ILE A 211 3.18 1.66 -1.61
C ILE A 211 3.38 0.33 -2.33
N PRO A 212 2.63 0.06 -3.42
CA PRO A 212 2.90 -1.06 -4.29
C PRO A 212 4.27 -0.92 -4.96
N MET A 213 4.99 -2.04 -5.10
CA MET A 213 6.28 -2.07 -5.81
C MET A 213 6.13 -1.59 -7.26
N TYR A 214 5.12 -2.09 -7.95
CA TYR A 214 4.87 -1.77 -9.34
C TYR A 214 3.78 -0.72 -9.51
N VAL A 215 3.57 -0.28 -10.73
CA VAL A 215 2.48 0.62 -11.15
C VAL A 215 1.70 -0.02 -12.28
N ASP A 216 0.43 0.31 -12.37
CA ASP A 216 -0.43 -0.21 -13.43
C ASP A 216 0.10 0.20 -14.81
N TYR A 217 -0.06 -0.71 -15.80
CA TYR A 217 0.35 -0.41 -17.17
C TYR A 217 -0.42 0.77 -17.74
N ASP A 218 -1.73 0.84 -17.50
CA ASP A 218 -2.57 1.96 -17.94
C ASP A 218 -2.52 3.12 -16.96
N SER A 219 -1.30 3.59 -16.66
CA SER A 219 -1.04 4.69 -15.73
C SER A 219 -0.34 5.86 -16.41
N ALA A 220 -0.54 7.05 -15.83
CA ALA A 220 0.20 8.24 -16.20
C ALA A 220 1.71 8.06 -16.02
N ASP A 221 2.12 7.24 -15.06
CA ASP A 221 3.53 6.96 -14.76
C ASP A 221 4.20 6.18 -15.87
N VAL A 222 3.56 5.09 -16.34
CA VAL A 222 4.09 4.29 -17.45
C VAL A 222 4.07 5.09 -18.75
N TRP A 223 2.97 5.75 -19.08
CA TRP A 223 2.91 6.60 -20.27
C TRP A 223 3.94 7.71 -20.26
N SER A 224 4.11 8.42 -19.15
CA SER A 224 5.02 9.57 -19.08
C SER A 224 6.50 9.17 -19.01
N ASN A 225 6.80 7.97 -18.53
CA ASN A 225 8.16 7.46 -18.33
C ASN A 225 8.35 6.08 -18.96
N SER A 226 7.72 5.84 -20.11
CA SER A 226 7.69 4.52 -20.78
C SER A 226 9.07 3.90 -20.95
N TYR A 227 10.11 4.72 -21.18
CA TYR A 227 11.49 4.28 -21.34
C TYR A 227 12.10 3.63 -20.07
N MET A 228 11.46 3.78 -18.92
CA MET A 228 11.89 3.15 -17.66
C MET A 228 11.36 1.71 -17.51
N PHE A 229 10.49 1.27 -18.41
CA PHE A 229 9.81 -0.03 -18.34
C PHE A 229 10.17 -0.91 -19.53
N ARG A 230 10.09 -2.22 -19.32
CA ARG A 230 10.34 -3.22 -20.37
C ARG A 230 9.12 -3.38 -21.27
N LEU A 231 8.98 -2.45 -22.20
CA LEU A 231 7.91 -2.40 -23.20
C LEU A 231 8.47 -2.68 -24.59
N ASP A 232 7.59 -2.97 -25.54
CA ASP A 232 7.93 -3.00 -26.97
C ASP A 232 8.02 -1.56 -27.53
N HIS A 233 9.15 -0.91 -27.30
CA HIS A 233 9.38 0.49 -27.70
C HIS A 233 9.41 0.71 -29.21
N ASN A 234 9.58 -0.35 -29.98
CA ASN A 234 9.71 -0.22 -31.46
C ASN A 234 8.36 -0.09 -32.15
N ASP A 235 7.32 -0.75 -31.59
CA ASP A 235 6.01 -0.81 -32.24
C ASP A 235 4.86 -0.52 -31.24
N THR A 236 4.44 -1.50 -30.46
CA THR A 236 3.15 -1.49 -29.75
C THR A 236 3.16 -0.70 -28.46
N MET A 237 4.31 -0.47 -27.87
CA MET A 237 4.48 0.07 -26.51
C MET A 237 3.87 -0.81 -25.39
N LYS A 238 3.43 -2.04 -25.72
CA LYS A 238 2.87 -3.00 -24.75
C LYS A 238 3.97 -3.65 -23.93
N PRO A 239 3.65 -4.19 -22.73
CA PRO A 239 4.62 -4.91 -21.91
C PRO A 239 5.19 -6.13 -22.65
N THR A 240 6.48 -6.32 -22.55
CA THR A 240 7.17 -7.55 -22.99
C THR A 240 7.31 -8.54 -21.84
N PHE A 241 7.19 -8.05 -20.62
CA PHE A 241 7.18 -8.83 -19.39
C PHE A 241 6.25 -8.17 -18.37
N VAL A 242 5.60 -9.01 -17.55
CA VAL A 242 4.81 -8.56 -16.41
C VAL A 242 5.33 -9.14 -15.10
N ALA A 243 4.99 -8.46 -14.02
CA ALA A 243 5.36 -8.85 -12.66
C ALA A 243 4.43 -9.94 -12.11
N GLY A 244 4.95 -10.72 -11.19
CA GLY A 244 4.22 -11.72 -10.45
C GLY A 244 5.08 -12.40 -9.41
N VAL A 245 4.59 -13.51 -8.88
CA VAL A 245 5.32 -14.45 -8.00
C VAL A 245 5.02 -15.88 -8.43
N PRO A 246 6.01 -16.80 -8.36
CA PRO A 246 5.76 -18.19 -8.68
C PRO A 246 4.82 -18.84 -7.68
N SER A 247 4.17 -19.91 -8.09
CA SER A 247 3.59 -20.85 -7.14
C SER A 247 4.71 -21.47 -6.31
N ASP A 248 4.61 -21.37 -4.99
CA ASP A 248 5.44 -22.20 -4.13
C ASP A 248 4.79 -23.60 -3.98
N GLN A 249 5.51 -24.56 -3.41
CA GLN A 249 4.95 -25.91 -3.18
C GLN A 249 3.93 -25.95 -2.01
N GLY A 250 3.52 -24.76 -1.51
CA GLY A 250 2.56 -24.56 -0.43
C GLY A 250 1.18 -24.10 -0.95
N PRO A 251 0.39 -23.47 -0.11
CA PRO A 251 -0.95 -23.00 -0.47
C PRO A 251 -0.98 -21.84 -1.48
N ASN A 252 0.17 -21.22 -1.76
CA ASN A 252 0.24 -20.09 -2.70
C ASN A 252 0.26 -20.59 -4.14
N LYS A 253 -0.81 -20.33 -4.88
CA LYS A 253 -0.98 -20.71 -6.28
C LYS A 253 -0.12 -19.93 -7.28
N GLY A 254 0.74 -19.01 -6.81
CA GLY A 254 1.37 -18.00 -7.65
C GLY A 254 0.41 -16.87 -7.99
N GLN A 255 0.96 -15.74 -8.44
CA GLN A 255 0.16 -14.58 -8.82
C GLN A 255 0.76 -13.95 -10.07
N ILE A 256 -0.10 -13.47 -10.96
CA ILE A 256 0.25 -12.66 -12.12
C ILE A 256 -0.40 -11.30 -11.89
N TRP A 257 0.43 -10.26 -11.76
CA TRP A 257 -0.10 -8.92 -11.43
C TRP A 257 -0.38 -8.06 -12.66
N ASN A 258 0.03 -8.51 -13.84
CA ASN A 258 -0.13 -7.80 -15.11
C ASN A 258 0.49 -6.38 -15.15
N MET A 259 1.33 -6.05 -14.18
CA MET A 259 2.04 -4.78 -14.10
C MET A 259 3.37 -4.86 -14.84
N PRO A 260 3.78 -3.82 -15.59
CA PRO A 260 5.02 -3.83 -16.35
C PRO A 260 6.24 -3.82 -15.44
N ILE A 261 7.31 -4.46 -15.89
CA ILE A 261 8.60 -4.52 -15.19
C ILE A 261 9.40 -3.25 -15.44
N TYR A 262 9.99 -2.68 -14.37
CA TYR A 262 11.01 -1.64 -14.50
C TYR A 262 12.28 -2.19 -15.14
N ASP A 263 12.94 -1.40 -15.98
CA ASP A 263 14.21 -1.76 -16.64
C ASP A 263 15.43 -1.46 -15.73
N TRP A 264 15.43 -2.09 -14.52
CA TRP A 264 16.41 -1.86 -13.45
C TRP A 264 17.87 -2.02 -13.90
N ASN A 265 18.13 -2.91 -14.84
CA ASN A 265 19.47 -3.30 -15.26
C ASN A 265 19.99 -2.49 -16.47
N ASN A 266 19.22 -1.52 -16.96
CA ASN A 266 19.62 -0.61 -18.01
C ASN A 266 20.29 0.63 -17.43
N ASP A 267 21.60 0.73 -17.57
CA ASP A 267 22.40 1.83 -17.02
C ASP A 267 21.97 3.21 -17.54
N ASN A 268 21.39 3.28 -18.74
CA ASN A 268 20.94 4.53 -19.33
C ASN A 268 19.71 5.12 -18.63
N VAL A 269 18.87 4.29 -18.02
CA VAL A 269 17.62 4.72 -17.36
C VAL A 269 17.64 4.58 -15.85
N ARG A 270 18.57 3.80 -15.29
CA ARG A 270 18.64 3.49 -13.85
C ARG A 270 18.60 4.73 -12.98
N LYS A 271 19.37 5.75 -13.33
CA LYS A 271 19.40 6.99 -12.57
C LYS A 271 18.04 7.69 -12.55
N ASP A 272 17.39 7.81 -13.70
CA ASP A 272 16.09 8.46 -13.83
C ASP A 272 15.00 7.67 -13.08
N LEU A 273 15.09 6.33 -13.10
CA LEU A 273 14.21 5.44 -12.36
C LEU A 273 14.38 5.65 -10.84
N PHE A 274 15.62 5.74 -10.34
CA PHE A 274 15.89 6.04 -8.94
C PHE A 274 15.38 7.43 -8.55
N ASP A 275 15.62 8.44 -9.38
CA ASP A 275 15.12 9.80 -9.16
C ASP A 275 13.58 9.86 -9.13
N TRP A 276 12.89 9.06 -9.98
CA TRP A 276 11.44 8.93 -9.96
C TRP A 276 10.95 8.30 -8.64
N TRP A 277 11.57 7.21 -8.19
CA TRP A 277 11.25 6.56 -6.92
C TRP A 277 11.49 7.48 -5.72
N ILE A 278 12.58 8.24 -5.71
CA ILE A 278 12.88 9.23 -4.66
C ILE A 278 11.76 10.28 -4.60
N LYS A 279 11.30 10.78 -5.74
CA LYS A 279 10.17 11.72 -5.80
C LYS A 279 8.89 11.10 -5.27
N ARG A 280 8.60 9.86 -5.61
CA ARG A 280 7.43 9.10 -5.14
C ARG A 280 7.45 8.96 -3.62
N LEU A 281 8.56 8.49 -3.06
CA LEU A 281 8.74 8.35 -1.62
C LEU A 281 8.68 9.69 -0.90
N HIS A 282 9.34 10.71 -1.42
CA HIS A 282 9.31 12.06 -0.85
C HIS A 282 7.88 12.64 -0.81
N LYS A 283 7.12 12.52 -1.92
CA LYS A 283 5.72 12.99 -1.97
C LYS A 283 4.90 12.27 -0.90
N LYS A 284 4.99 10.95 -0.79
CA LYS A 284 4.24 10.17 0.18
C LYS A 284 4.63 10.50 1.63
N LEU A 285 5.92 10.50 1.96
CA LEU A 285 6.42 10.85 3.31
C LEU A 285 6.10 12.30 3.72
N SER A 286 5.80 13.18 2.77
CA SER A 286 5.30 14.52 3.08
C SER A 286 3.84 14.51 3.58
N THR A 287 3.11 13.43 3.36
CA THR A 287 1.68 13.32 3.66
C THR A 287 1.34 12.30 4.76
N VAL A 288 2.24 11.39 5.09
CA VAL A 288 2.06 10.36 6.12
C VAL A 288 3.29 10.26 7.03
N ASP A 289 3.23 9.43 8.08
CA ASP A 289 4.34 9.27 9.03
C ASP A 289 5.25 8.11 8.67
N PHE A 290 4.67 7.01 8.20
CA PHE A 290 5.37 5.80 7.80
C PHE A 290 4.85 5.31 6.46
N LEU A 291 5.72 4.63 5.70
CA LEU A 291 5.36 3.95 4.46
C LEU A 291 5.67 2.46 4.58
N ARG A 292 4.72 1.62 4.23
CA ARG A 292 4.99 0.22 3.94
C ARG A 292 5.30 0.06 2.46
N ILE A 293 6.42 -0.56 2.13
CA ILE A 293 6.73 -0.97 0.75
C ILE A 293 6.29 -2.42 0.60
N ASP A 294 5.32 -2.61 -0.28
CA ASP A 294 4.83 -3.92 -0.66
C ASP A 294 5.86 -4.66 -1.51
N HIS A 295 5.95 -5.98 -1.36
CA HIS A 295 6.86 -6.85 -2.12
C HIS A 295 8.33 -6.42 -2.11
N PHE A 296 8.89 -6.15 -0.93
CA PHE A 296 10.29 -5.72 -0.76
C PHE A 296 11.31 -6.69 -1.36
N ARG A 297 10.99 -7.99 -1.41
CA ARG A 297 11.83 -9.00 -2.08
C ARG A 297 12.16 -8.61 -3.52
N GLY A 298 11.26 -7.89 -4.21
CA GLY A 298 11.47 -7.36 -5.56
C GLY A 298 12.72 -6.48 -5.71
N LEU A 299 13.25 -5.94 -4.59
CA LEU A 299 14.53 -5.21 -4.57
C LEU A 299 15.76 -6.12 -4.54
N ILE A 300 15.62 -7.41 -4.27
CA ILE A 300 16.69 -8.40 -4.42
C ILE A 300 16.64 -9.02 -5.80
N ALA A 301 15.49 -9.57 -6.14
CA ALA A 301 15.18 -10.12 -7.44
C ALA A 301 13.68 -10.04 -7.70
N HIS A 302 13.30 -9.68 -8.89
CA HIS A 302 11.91 -9.65 -9.33
C HIS A 302 11.61 -10.83 -10.25
N TYR A 303 10.41 -11.38 -10.12
CA TYR A 303 9.94 -12.46 -10.97
C TYR A 303 9.33 -11.88 -12.23
N VAL A 304 9.90 -12.23 -13.39
CA VAL A 304 9.47 -11.72 -14.69
C VAL A 304 8.76 -12.83 -15.45
N ILE A 305 7.58 -12.53 -15.93
CA ILE A 305 6.74 -13.42 -16.72
C ILE A 305 6.71 -12.86 -18.13
N PRO A 306 7.29 -13.56 -19.14
CA PRO A 306 7.21 -13.15 -20.54
C PRO A 306 5.76 -13.04 -20.98
N VAL A 307 5.47 -12.07 -21.83
CA VAL A 307 4.13 -11.85 -22.40
C VAL A 307 4.21 -11.98 -23.92
N ASP A 308 3.27 -12.70 -24.49
CA ASP A 308 3.12 -12.70 -25.95
C ASP A 308 2.69 -11.31 -26.42
N ILE A 309 3.48 -10.71 -27.32
CA ILE A 309 3.28 -9.31 -27.73
C ILE A 309 1.95 -9.11 -28.46
N ILE A 310 1.43 -10.15 -29.11
CA ILE A 310 0.19 -10.08 -29.91
C ILE A 310 -1.04 -10.27 -29.01
N THR A 311 -1.05 -11.38 -28.27
CA THR A 311 -2.20 -11.76 -27.42
C THR A 311 -2.18 -11.09 -26.06
N GLN A 312 -1.00 -10.63 -25.61
CA GLN A 312 -0.75 -10.13 -24.25
C GLN A 312 -0.99 -11.20 -23.16
N GLU A 313 -0.95 -12.47 -23.51
CA GLU A 313 -1.07 -13.56 -22.55
C GLU A 313 0.26 -13.85 -21.87
N PRO A 314 0.29 -13.93 -20.51
CA PRO A 314 1.50 -14.24 -19.76
C PRO A 314 1.91 -15.71 -19.90
N ASN A 315 3.18 -15.96 -20.18
CA ASN A 315 3.77 -17.30 -20.25
C ASN A 315 4.50 -17.64 -18.94
N THR A 316 3.81 -18.24 -18.01
CA THR A 316 4.37 -18.64 -16.71
C THR A 316 5.39 -19.78 -16.79
N THR A 317 5.40 -20.56 -17.87
CA THR A 317 6.37 -21.66 -18.04
C THR A 317 7.77 -21.18 -18.37
N GLU A 318 7.90 -19.99 -18.93
CA GLU A 318 9.17 -19.33 -19.26
C GLU A 318 9.53 -18.21 -18.26
N ALA A 319 8.79 -18.09 -17.18
CA ALA A 319 9.04 -17.08 -16.15
C ALA A 319 10.31 -17.39 -15.34
N TYR A 320 11.03 -16.33 -14.94
CA TYR A 320 12.30 -16.46 -14.24
C TYR A 320 12.60 -15.28 -13.31
N TRP A 321 13.56 -15.48 -12.39
CA TRP A 321 14.01 -14.41 -11.50
C TRP A 321 15.13 -13.57 -12.14
N VAL A 322 14.99 -12.26 -12.03
CA VAL A 322 16.00 -11.28 -12.46
C VAL A 322 16.48 -10.47 -11.26
N LYS A 323 17.81 -10.43 -11.08
CA LYS A 323 18.43 -9.68 -9.97
C LYS A 323 18.16 -8.18 -10.12
N THR A 324 17.83 -7.53 -9.00
CA THR A 324 17.59 -6.07 -8.93
C THR A 324 18.77 -5.39 -8.23
N PRO A 325 19.17 -4.16 -8.61
CA PRO A 325 20.23 -3.41 -7.95
C PRO A 325 19.72 -2.75 -6.64
N GLY A 326 19.15 -3.57 -5.73
CA GLY A 326 18.45 -3.07 -4.54
C GLY A 326 19.36 -2.33 -3.56
N HIS A 327 20.62 -2.76 -3.43
CA HIS A 327 21.56 -2.05 -2.57
C HIS A 327 21.87 -0.65 -3.11
N GLU A 328 22.15 -0.51 -4.42
CA GLU A 328 22.40 0.78 -5.07
C GLU A 328 21.15 1.69 -4.96
N PHE A 329 19.98 1.10 -5.17
CA PHE A 329 18.69 1.79 -5.06
C PHE A 329 18.46 2.35 -3.64
N LEU A 330 18.60 1.53 -2.60
CA LEU A 330 18.43 1.98 -1.21
C LEU A 330 19.53 2.96 -0.78
N THR A 331 20.75 2.83 -1.30
CA THR A 331 21.81 3.81 -1.10
C THR A 331 21.38 5.17 -1.65
N ALA A 332 20.91 5.25 -2.88
CA ALA A 332 20.43 6.49 -3.48
C ALA A 332 19.26 7.11 -2.69
N ILE A 333 18.33 6.28 -2.18
CA ILE A 333 17.24 6.73 -1.33
C ILE A 333 17.76 7.31 -0.02
N THR A 334 18.67 6.61 0.67
CA THR A 334 19.23 7.07 1.95
C THR A 334 20.08 8.33 1.81
N GLU A 335 20.81 8.46 0.73
CA GLU A 335 21.55 9.70 0.40
C GLU A 335 20.61 10.88 0.18
N SER A 336 19.45 10.67 -0.43
CA SER A 336 18.48 11.72 -0.73
C SER A 336 17.58 12.06 0.44
N LEU A 337 17.05 11.06 1.15
CA LEU A 337 16.02 11.20 2.19
C LEU A 337 16.57 11.14 3.62
N GLY A 338 17.83 10.75 3.80
CA GLY A 338 18.47 10.56 5.10
C GLY A 338 18.60 9.10 5.49
N SER A 339 19.49 8.80 6.45
CA SER A 339 19.84 7.42 6.85
C SER A 339 18.75 6.68 7.62
N HIS A 340 17.79 7.40 8.19
CA HIS A 340 16.69 6.82 8.95
C HIS A 340 15.37 7.13 8.27
N ILE A 341 14.99 6.32 7.30
CA ILE A 341 13.77 6.51 6.56
C ILE A 341 12.64 5.78 7.28
N PRO A 342 11.46 6.39 7.52
CA PRO A 342 10.34 5.74 8.18
C PRO A 342 9.62 4.74 7.23
N ILE A 343 10.37 3.72 6.81
CA ILE A 343 9.93 2.68 5.89
C ILE A 343 9.80 1.36 6.62
N ILE A 344 8.65 0.73 6.44
CA ILE A 344 8.34 -0.64 6.80
C ILE A 344 8.40 -1.45 5.51
N VAL A 345 9.09 -2.58 5.51
CA VAL A 345 9.26 -3.40 4.31
C VAL A 345 8.56 -4.73 4.47
N GLU A 346 7.81 -5.11 3.46
CA GLU A 346 7.20 -6.44 3.42
C GLU A 346 8.27 -7.49 3.06
N ASP A 347 8.86 -8.06 4.09
CA ASP A 347 9.84 -9.14 4.01
C ASP A 347 9.16 -10.50 4.22
N LEU A 348 8.22 -10.85 3.34
CA LEU A 348 7.40 -12.08 3.40
C LEU A 348 7.65 -12.99 2.19
N GLY A 349 7.18 -14.24 2.29
CA GLY A 349 7.23 -15.24 1.21
C GLY A 349 8.48 -16.15 1.27
N ASP A 350 8.95 -16.65 0.13
CA ASP A 350 10.20 -17.43 0.00
C ASP A 350 11.40 -16.53 0.26
N LEU A 351 11.77 -16.42 1.53
CA LEU A 351 12.80 -15.51 2.01
C LEU A 351 14.18 -16.13 1.92
N LYS A 352 14.99 -15.58 1.03
CA LYS A 352 16.43 -15.84 1.02
C LYS A 352 17.14 -14.94 2.02
N PRO A 353 18.29 -15.36 2.56
CA PRO A 353 19.09 -14.56 3.51
C PRO A 353 19.33 -13.12 3.03
N GLU A 354 19.54 -12.92 1.73
CA GLU A 354 19.83 -11.62 1.13
C GLU A 354 18.72 -10.58 1.35
N VAL A 355 17.47 -11.02 1.53
CA VAL A 355 16.33 -10.11 1.83
C VAL A 355 16.52 -9.49 3.21
N PHE A 356 16.87 -10.31 4.20
CA PHE A 356 17.13 -9.86 5.57
C PHE A 356 18.41 -9.03 5.65
N GLU A 357 19.47 -9.44 4.96
CA GLU A 357 20.73 -8.70 4.89
C GLU A 357 20.52 -7.29 4.33
N LEU A 358 19.75 -7.17 3.25
CA LEU A 358 19.44 -5.87 2.66
C LEU A 358 18.59 -5.01 3.61
N ARG A 359 17.54 -5.57 4.23
CA ARG A 359 16.70 -4.89 5.21
C ARG A 359 17.53 -4.37 6.40
N ASP A 360 18.36 -5.25 6.97
CA ASP A 360 19.12 -4.97 8.18
C ASP A 360 20.27 -3.99 7.93
N HIS A 361 20.91 -4.07 6.75
CA HIS A 361 21.94 -3.12 6.34
C HIS A 361 21.43 -1.67 6.30
N PHE A 362 20.20 -1.46 5.86
CA PHE A 362 19.56 -0.15 5.81
C PHE A 362 18.68 0.14 7.04
N HIS A 363 18.73 -0.69 8.08
CA HIS A 363 17.97 -0.56 9.33
C HIS A 363 16.46 -0.43 9.12
N LEU A 364 15.92 -1.02 8.06
CA LEU A 364 14.50 -0.96 7.73
C LEU A 364 13.68 -1.84 8.66
N CYS A 365 12.45 -1.42 8.95
CA CYS A 365 11.53 -2.15 9.80
C CYS A 365 10.87 -3.30 9.03
N GLY A 366 10.97 -4.53 9.52
CA GLY A 366 10.36 -5.70 8.87
C GLY A 366 8.91 -5.95 9.28
N VAL A 367 8.25 -6.89 8.59
CA VAL A 367 6.86 -7.30 8.84
C VAL A 367 6.82 -8.70 9.46
N ARG A 368 5.88 -8.94 10.37
CA ARG A 368 5.58 -10.26 10.96
C ARG A 368 4.08 -10.50 10.91
N ILE A 369 3.69 -11.66 10.41
CA ILE A 369 2.27 -12.07 10.28
C ILE A 369 2.00 -13.18 11.27
N LEU A 370 1.22 -12.90 12.30
CA LEU A 370 0.98 -13.85 13.39
C LEU A 370 0.26 -15.12 12.91
N GLN A 371 -0.68 -14.98 11.98
CA GLN A 371 -1.39 -16.10 11.36
C GLN A 371 -0.44 -17.16 10.78
N MET A 372 0.70 -16.72 10.24
CA MET A 372 1.73 -17.61 9.68
C MET A 372 2.64 -18.23 10.75
N GLY A 373 2.42 -17.93 12.03
CA GLY A 373 3.30 -18.37 13.13
C GLY A 373 3.14 -19.84 13.51
N PHE A 374 2.11 -20.54 13.01
CA PHE A 374 1.69 -21.84 13.51
C PHE A 374 1.73 -22.98 12.48
N TYR A 375 2.34 -22.80 11.30
CA TYR A 375 2.38 -23.84 10.26
C TYR A 375 3.62 -24.73 10.34
N SER A 376 4.67 -24.31 11.05
CA SER A 376 5.93 -25.06 11.16
C SER A 376 6.43 -25.15 12.61
N ASP A 377 7.68 -25.45 12.84
CA ASP A 377 8.26 -25.62 14.17
C ASP A 377 8.62 -24.29 14.88
N SER A 378 9.26 -24.41 16.04
CA SER A 378 9.62 -23.25 16.88
C SER A 378 10.65 -22.28 16.27
N THR A 379 11.29 -22.65 15.15
CA THR A 379 12.22 -21.78 14.42
C THR A 379 11.53 -20.84 13.43
N ASN A 380 10.22 -20.98 13.26
CA ASN A 380 9.41 -20.13 12.40
C ASN A 380 9.55 -18.66 12.79
N ILE A 381 10.03 -17.83 11.87
CA ILE A 381 10.24 -16.38 12.10
C ILE A 381 8.95 -15.62 12.40
N TYR A 382 7.80 -16.20 12.02
CA TYR A 382 6.47 -15.63 12.30
C TYR A 382 5.90 -16.10 13.63
N ALA A 383 6.56 -17.04 14.33
CA ALA A 383 6.18 -17.40 15.69
C ALA A 383 6.48 -16.22 16.65
N PRO A 384 5.56 -15.85 17.55
CA PRO A 384 5.66 -14.59 18.32
C PRO A 384 6.94 -14.47 19.17
N HIS A 385 7.50 -15.60 19.64
CA HIS A 385 8.75 -15.61 20.42
C HIS A 385 10.00 -15.29 19.60
N ASN A 386 9.92 -15.34 18.26
CA ASN A 386 11.01 -14.99 17.34
C ASN A 386 10.92 -13.55 16.82
N TYR A 387 9.96 -12.75 17.30
CA TYR A 387 9.83 -11.37 16.84
C TYR A 387 10.95 -10.49 17.36
N ILE A 388 11.45 -9.63 16.49
CA ILE A 388 12.47 -8.62 16.82
C ILE A 388 11.81 -7.25 17.05
N PRO A 389 12.38 -6.37 17.90
CA PRO A 389 11.82 -5.05 18.15
C PRO A 389 11.62 -4.21 16.88
N ASN A 390 12.60 -4.21 15.96
CA ASN A 390 12.49 -3.46 14.70
C ASN A 390 11.56 -4.17 13.70
N SER A 391 10.31 -4.39 14.11
CA SER A 391 9.28 -4.99 13.27
C SER A 391 7.90 -4.45 13.58
N VAL A 392 7.01 -4.57 12.60
CA VAL A 392 5.56 -4.41 12.75
C VAL A 392 4.92 -5.78 12.61
N ALA A 393 4.20 -6.19 13.64
CA ALA A 393 3.48 -7.45 13.66
C ALA A 393 1.99 -7.23 13.40
N TYR A 394 1.39 -8.12 12.62
CA TYR A 394 -0.01 -8.07 12.19
C TYR A 394 -0.75 -9.32 12.64
N THR A 395 -2.05 -9.22 12.89
CA THR A 395 -2.91 -10.40 13.06
C THR A 395 -2.91 -11.22 11.77
N GLY A 396 -3.20 -10.60 10.63
CA GLY A 396 -3.14 -11.13 9.27
C GLY A 396 -2.92 -10.01 8.25
N ARG A 397 -2.67 -10.35 6.98
CA ARG A 397 -2.50 -9.36 5.90
C ARG A 397 -3.87 -8.97 5.32
N ALA A 398 -4.17 -7.67 5.23
CA ALA A 398 -5.47 -7.16 4.82
C ALA A 398 -5.88 -7.52 3.39
N HIS A 399 -4.94 -7.86 2.55
CA HIS A 399 -5.23 -8.07 1.12
C HIS A 399 -5.02 -9.50 0.63
N ASP A 400 -4.36 -10.37 1.39
CA ASP A 400 -4.05 -11.73 0.90
C ASP A 400 -4.54 -12.84 1.83
N ASN A 401 -4.64 -12.60 3.12
CA ASN A 401 -5.00 -13.62 4.09
C ASN A 401 -6.49 -13.58 4.41
N PRO A 402 -7.09 -14.71 4.77
CA PRO A 402 -8.38 -14.71 5.42
C PRO A 402 -8.31 -13.95 6.75
N THR A 403 -9.46 -13.54 7.26
CA THR A 403 -9.55 -13.06 8.66
C THR A 403 -9.12 -14.19 9.60
N ILE A 404 -8.74 -13.85 10.82
CA ILE A 404 -8.34 -14.88 11.81
C ILE A 404 -9.49 -15.85 12.09
N LEU A 405 -10.73 -15.36 12.15
CA LEU A 405 -11.90 -16.25 12.34
C LEU A 405 -12.11 -17.16 11.13
N GLN A 406 -12.06 -16.63 9.91
CA GLN A 406 -12.20 -17.43 8.70
C GLN A 406 -11.08 -18.46 8.59
N TRP A 407 -9.83 -18.07 8.82
CA TRP A 407 -8.71 -19.01 8.82
C TRP A 407 -8.91 -20.14 9.83
N TRP A 408 -9.30 -19.81 11.06
CA TRP A 408 -9.51 -20.77 12.13
C TRP A 408 -10.62 -21.77 11.79
N THR A 409 -11.73 -21.29 11.22
CA THR A 409 -12.92 -22.13 10.97
C THR A 409 -12.85 -22.90 9.65
N GLU A 410 -12.20 -22.35 8.63
CA GLU A 410 -12.31 -22.85 7.26
C GLU A 410 -10.98 -23.33 6.67
N GLU A 411 -9.82 -22.69 7.00
CA GLU A 411 -8.57 -22.91 6.28
C GLU A 411 -7.48 -23.58 7.13
N ALA A 412 -7.44 -23.34 8.45
CA ALA A 412 -6.40 -23.87 9.32
C ALA A 412 -6.46 -25.39 9.41
N SER A 413 -5.33 -26.04 9.14
CA SER A 413 -5.18 -27.48 9.34
C SER A 413 -5.23 -27.85 10.83
N ASP A 414 -5.59 -29.10 11.12
CA ASP A 414 -5.57 -29.63 12.50
C ASP A 414 -4.20 -29.44 13.16
N LYS A 415 -3.11 -29.56 12.39
CA LYS A 415 -1.75 -29.34 12.88
C LYS A 415 -1.55 -27.91 13.35
N GLU A 416 -1.96 -26.92 12.57
CA GLU A 416 -1.86 -25.49 12.92
C GLU A 416 -2.71 -25.16 14.13
N LYS A 417 -3.93 -25.67 14.20
CA LYS A 417 -4.80 -25.54 15.37
C LYS A 417 -4.18 -26.13 16.63
N HIS A 418 -3.63 -27.33 16.55
CA HIS A 418 -2.93 -27.95 17.68
C HIS A 418 -1.70 -27.13 18.11
N GLN A 419 -0.88 -26.67 17.16
CA GLN A 419 0.29 -25.85 17.48
C GLN A 419 -0.11 -24.53 18.14
N PHE A 420 -1.18 -23.89 17.68
CA PHE A 420 -1.72 -22.69 18.34
C PHE A 420 -2.20 -22.99 19.76
N ILE A 421 -2.98 -24.07 19.95
CA ILE A 421 -3.48 -24.49 21.25
C ILE A 421 -2.31 -24.77 22.20
N ASP A 422 -1.31 -25.52 21.77
CA ASP A 422 -0.13 -25.81 22.57
C ASP A 422 0.67 -24.54 22.92
N TYR A 423 0.73 -23.58 22.00
CA TYR A 423 1.40 -22.31 22.24
C TYR A 423 0.74 -21.48 23.34
N ILE A 424 -0.59 -21.47 23.42
CA ILE A 424 -1.34 -20.73 24.44
C ILE A 424 -1.47 -21.50 25.76
N ARG A 425 -1.33 -22.83 25.74
CA ARG A 425 -1.25 -23.66 26.96
C ARG A 425 0.08 -23.40 27.65
N ARG A 426 0.07 -22.67 28.74
CA ARG A 426 1.25 -22.57 29.59
C ARG A 426 1.43 -23.87 30.35
N PRO A 427 2.59 -24.54 30.31
CA PRO A 427 2.89 -25.65 31.18
C PRO A 427 3.07 -25.09 32.61
N VAL A 428 1.98 -25.05 33.38
CA VAL A 428 2.06 -24.84 34.81
C VAL A 428 2.13 -26.24 35.43
N GLU A 429 3.22 -26.56 36.11
CA GLU A 429 3.34 -27.78 36.88
C GLU A 429 2.18 -27.83 37.89
N GLY A 430 1.29 -28.81 37.75
CA GLY A 430 0.20 -29.09 38.70
C GLY A 430 -1.22 -29.01 38.16
N ASP A 431 -1.50 -28.30 37.10
CA ASP A 431 -2.83 -28.18 36.52
C ASP A 431 -3.14 -29.32 35.52
N LYS A 432 -3.41 -30.52 36.09
CA LYS A 432 -3.94 -31.65 35.31
C LYS A 432 -5.41 -31.50 34.91
N GLU A 433 -6.10 -30.46 35.35
CA GLU A 433 -7.52 -30.19 35.09
C GLU A 433 -7.73 -28.96 34.17
N LEU A 434 -6.79 -28.65 33.31
CA LEU A 434 -7.06 -27.59 32.33
C LEU A 434 -7.99 -28.10 31.23
N ILE A 435 -9.21 -27.57 31.29
CA ILE A 435 -10.22 -27.49 30.22
C ILE A 435 -10.11 -28.64 29.22
N ASN A 436 -11.04 -29.55 29.31
CA ASN A 436 -11.25 -30.61 28.32
C ASN A 436 -10.98 -30.05 26.92
N GLY A 437 -10.11 -30.65 26.12
CA GLY A 437 -9.69 -30.11 24.82
C GLY A 437 -10.85 -29.63 23.95
N LEU A 438 -11.98 -30.33 24.03
CA LEU A 438 -13.22 -29.97 23.33
C LEU A 438 -13.87 -28.67 23.83
N GLU A 439 -13.74 -28.33 25.13
CA GLU A 439 -14.27 -27.08 25.69
C GLU A 439 -13.38 -25.89 25.31
N LEU A 440 -12.07 -26.10 25.25
CA LEU A 440 -11.12 -25.08 24.78
C LEU A 440 -11.35 -24.76 23.29
N GLU A 441 -11.51 -25.76 22.44
CA GLU A 441 -11.83 -25.56 21.03
C GLU A 441 -13.10 -24.76 20.82
N LYS A 442 -14.18 -25.13 21.49
CA LYS A 442 -15.45 -24.37 21.45
C LYS A 442 -15.33 -22.94 21.98
N HIS A 443 -14.45 -22.72 22.93
CA HIS A 443 -14.18 -21.38 23.43
C HIS A 443 -13.36 -20.58 22.41
N LEU A 444 -12.37 -21.20 21.76
CA LEU A 444 -11.56 -20.59 20.73
C LEU A 444 -12.39 -20.20 19.50
N ASP A 445 -13.32 -21.02 19.06
CA ASP A 445 -14.22 -20.71 17.94
C ASP A 445 -14.94 -19.36 18.11
N LYS A 446 -15.19 -18.94 19.33
CA LYS A 446 -15.84 -17.65 19.63
C LYS A 446 -14.87 -16.50 19.90
N HIS A 447 -13.65 -16.81 20.32
CA HIS A 447 -12.75 -15.82 20.89
C HIS A 447 -11.36 -15.79 20.25
N ILE A 448 -11.15 -16.54 19.18
CA ILE A 448 -9.84 -16.73 18.54
C ILE A 448 -9.16 -15.41 18.20
N CYS A 449 -9.88 -14.45 17.64
CA CYS A 449 -9.34 -13.13 17.29
C CYS A 449 -8.75 -12.42 18.52
N TRP A 450 -9.40 -12.52 19.69
CA TRP A 450 -8.90 -11.89 20.89
C TRP A 450 -7.65 -12.55 21.46
N TYR A 451 -7.50 -13.87 21.30
CA TYR A 451 -6.25 -14.55 21.64
C TYR A 451 -5.12 -14.09 20.72
N PHE A 452 -5.35 -13.96 19.40
CA PHE A 452 -4.39 -13.41 18.47
C PHE A 452 -3.99 -11.97 18.82
N ILE A 453 -4.95 -11.11 19.11
CA ILE A 453 -4.71 -9.72 19.54
C ILE A 453 -3.86 -9.68 20.82
N GLN A 454 -4.16 -10.51 21.79
CA GLN A 454 -3.41 -10.57 23.04
C GLN A 454 -1.96 -11.02 22.81
N ILE A 455 -1.75 -12.09 22.07
CA ILE A 455 -0.40 -12.59 21.73
C ILE A 455 0.39 -11.54 20.94
N LEU A 456 -0.27 -10.90 19.97
CA LEU A 456 0.32 -9.82 19.19
C LEU A 456 0.80 -8.68 20.10
N PHE A 457 -0.01 -8.28 21.07
CA PHE A 457 0.33 -7.19 22.00
C PHE A 457 1.44 -7.59 22.98
N GLN A 458 1.54 -8.86 23.36
CA GLN A 458 2.62 -9.40 24.19
C GLN A 458 3.97 -9.43 23.46
N SER A 459 3.97 -9.52 22.13
CA SER A 459 5.18 -9.72 21.34
C SER A 459 6.22 -8.61 21.49
N ALA A 460 7.47 -8.91 21.13
CA ALA A 460 8.56 -7.95 21.16
C ALA A 460 8.50 -6.89 20.04
N ALA A 461 7.67 -7.08 19.02
CA ALA A 461 7.54 -6.14 17.91
C ALA A 461 7.16 -4.74 18.40
N ASN A 462 7.79 -3.70 17.88
CA ASN A 462 7.45 -2.31 18.20
C ASN A 462 6.05 -1.95 17.72
N GLY A 463 5.70 -2.26 16.47
CA GLY A 463 4.34 -2.08 15.97
C GLY A 463 3.48 -3.32 16.15
N ALA A 464 2.22 -3.16 16.54
CA ALA A 464 1.22 -4.22 16.54
C ALA A 464 -0.05 -3.71 15.86
N ILE A 465 -0.37 -4.27 14.70
CA ILE A 465 -1.49 -3.82 13.86
C ILE A 465 -2.54 -4.93 13.81
N ILE A 466 -3.77 -4.55 14.13
CA ILE A 466 -4.95 -5.42 14.08
C ILE A 466 -5.72 -5.07 12.81
N GLN A 467 -6.09 -6.06 11.99
CA GLN A 467 -7.09 -5.84 10.96
C GLN A 467 -8.45 -5.52 11.62
N MET A 468 -9.17 -4.55 11.07
CA MET A 468 -10.49 -4.19 11.61
C MET A 468 -11.45 -5.37 11.61
N GLN A 469 -11.39 -6.24 10.60
CA GLN A 469 -12.18 -7.46 10.52
C GLN A 469 -11.92 -8.41 11.69
N ASP A 470 -10.64 -8.55 12.12
CA ASP A 470 -10.27 -9.40 13.25
C ASP A 470 -10.75 -8.81 14.57
N LEU A 471 -10.72 -7.47 14.72
CA LEU A 471 -11.28 -6.80 15.89
C LEU A 471 -12.78 -7.03 16.03
N LEU A 472 -13.50 -7.07 14.90
CA LEU A 472 -14.94 -7.30 14.83
C LEU A 472 -15.33 -8.78 14.78
N ASN A 473 -14.35 -9.69 14.80
CA ASN A 473 -14.59 -11.13 14.67
C ASN A 473 -15.38 -11.48 13.39
N SER A 474 -15.03 -10.84 12.26
CA SER A 474 -15.70 -11.00 10.98
C SER A 474 -15.15 -12.21 10.22
N LEU A 475 -16.03 -12.92 9.51
CA LEU A 475 -15.66 -13.97 8.55
C LEU A 475 -15.25 -13.39 7.18
N THR A 476 -15.60 -12.14 6.89
CA THR A 476 -15.41 -11.56 5.56
C THR A 476 -14.03 -10.94 5.42
N ARG A 477 -13.21 -11.51 4.55
CA ARG A 477 -11.89 -10.98 4.17
C ARG A 477 -12.00 -9.81 3.18
N MET A 478 -10.94 -9.04 3.04
CA MET A 478 -10.90 -7.86 2.17
C MET A 478 -10.72 -8.24 0.70
N ASN A 479 -9.90 -9.25 0.42
CA ASN A 479 -9.55 -9.68 -0.93
C ASN A 479 -9.24 -11.17 -0.97
N ILE A 480 -9.57 -11.82 -2.09
CA ILE A 480 -9.18 -13.19 -2.43
C ILE A 480 -8.25 -13.11 -3.63
N PRO A 481 -6.93 -13.26 -3.44
CA PRO A 481 -5.98 -13.18 -4.54
C PRO A 481 -6.29 -14.13 -5.68
N GLY A 482 -6.19 -13.63 -6.93
CA GLY A 482 -6.44 -14.41 -8.14
C GLY A 482 -7.90 -14.49 -8.56
N THR A 483 -8.81 -13.79 -7.88
CA THR A 483 -10.23 -13.70 -8.25
C THR A 483 -10.65 -12.34 -8.78
N GLU A 484 -9.70 -11.44 -9.00
CA GLU A 484 -9.96 -10.05 -9.41
C GLU A 484 -10.64 -9.94 -10.78
N SER A 485 -10.43 -10.92 -11.66
CA SER A 485 -11.01 -11.01 -13.01
C SER A 485 -12.06 -12.10 -13.16
N ASP A 486 -12.42 -12.80 -12.07
CA ASP A 486 -13.35 -13.91 -12.12
C ASP A 486 -14.79 -13.40 -12.11
N ILE A 487 -15.40 -13.33 -13.31
CA ILE A 487 -16.78 -12.88 -13.52
C ILE A 487 -17.80 -13.89 -12.95
N GLU A 488 -17.41 -15.15 -12.76
CA GLU A 488 -18.27 -16.22 -12.24
C GLU A 488 -18.20 -16.35 -10.70
N TYR A 489 -17.37 -15.52 -10.03
CA TYR A 489 -17.24 -15.55 -8.58
C TYR A 489 -18.50 -14.98 -7.91
N ASP A 490 -19.28 -15.85 -7.28
CA ASP A 490 -20.54 -15.54 -6.57
C ASP A 490 -20.32 -15.13 -5.08
N GLY A 491 -19.07 -14.87 -4.70
CA GLY A 491 -18.69 -14.46 -3.35
C GLY A 491 -18.70 -12.95 -3.12
N PRO A 492 -18.32 -12.49 -1.89
CA PRO A 492 -18.15 -11.08 -1.61
C PRO A 492 -17.14 -10.42 -2.56
N GLN A 493 -17.51 -9.28 -3.11
CA GLN A 493 -16.66 -8.54 -4.04
C GLN A 493 -15.35 -8.10 -3.34
N ASN A 494 -14.21 -8.38 -3.95
CA ASN A 494 -12.91 -7.93 -3.45
C ASN A 494 -12.91 -6.42 -3.20
N TRP A 495 -12.27 -5.99 -2.13
CA TRP A 495 -12.10 -4.59 -1.72
C TRP A 495 -13.38 -3.86 -1.34
N SER A 496 -14.52 -4.56 -1.21
CA SER A 496 -15.83 -3.96 -0.93
C SER A 496 -16.23 -3.99 0.54
N TRP A 497 -15.49 -4.69 1.40
CA TRP A 497 -15.82 -4.83 2.80
C TRP A 497 -15.85 -3.48 3.54
N ARG A 498 -16.90 -3.28 4.33
CA ARG A 498 -17.09 -2.12 5.22
C ARG A 498 -17.69 -2.57 6.53
N PHE A 499 -17.46 -1.78 7.58
CA PHE A 499 -18.07 -2.02 8.86
C PHE A 499 -19.15 -0.99 9.19
N GLU A 500 -19.96 -1.30 10.20
CA GLU A 500 -20.91 -0.37 10.78
C GLU A 500 -20.53 -0.04 12.22
N TRP A 501 -20.78 1.21 12.66
CA TRP A 501 -20.44 1.65 14.01
C TRP A 501 -21.11 0.83 15.12
N SER A 502 -22.27 0.25 14.84
CA SER A 502 -23.01 -0.65 15.76
C SER A 502 -22.25 -1.93 16.09
N GLU A 503 -21.32 -2.37 15.20
CA GLU A 503 -20.48 -3.54 15.40
C GLU A 503 -19.38 -3.29 16.43
N LEU A 504 -18.92 -2.03 16.57
CA LEU A 504 -17.96 -1.59 17.60
C LEU A 504 -18.65 -1.37 18.93
N THR A 505 -19.05 -2.46 19.56
CA THR A 505 -19.74 -2.44 20.87
C THR A 505 -18.87 -1.83 21.96
N PHE A 506 -19.49 -1.42 23.06
CA PHE A 506 -18.78 -0.92 24.24
C PHE A 506 -17.74 -1.92 24.77
N ASP A 507 -18.09 -3.21 24.81
CA ASP A 507 -17.20 -4.27 25.31
C ASP A 507 -15.94 -4.42 24.46
N ILE A 508 -16.07 -4.34 23.12
CA ILE A 508 -14.93 -4.34 22.20
C ILE A 508 -13.99 -3.17 22.49
N ARG A 509 -14.53 -1.97 22.64
CA ARG A 509 -13.75 -0.74 22.87
C ARG A 509 -13.00 -0.81 24.21
N ILE A 510 -13.69 -1.22 25.29
CA ILE A 510 -13.08 -1.34 26.61
C ILE A 510 -12.00 -2.42 26.60
N ARG A 511 -12.28 -3.60 26.05
CA ARG A 511 -11.31 -4.70 25.99
C ARG A 511 -10.05 -4.32 25.20
N LEU A 512 -10.23 -3.67 24.05
CA LEU A 512 -9.10 -3.19 23.26
C LEU A 512 -8.25 -2.18 24.04
N LYS A 513 -8.89 -1.20 24.69
CA LYS A 513 -8.23 -0.20 25.53
C LYS A 513 -7.43 -0.85 26.67
N GLU A 514 -8.05 -1.76 27.42
CA GLU A 514 -7.42 -2.46 28.56
C GLU A 514 -6.19 -3.27 28.10
N LEU A 515 -6.30 -4.04 27.02
CA LEU A 515 -5.17 -4.78 26.46
C LEU A 515 -4.06 -3.85 26.00
N THR A 516 -4.39 -2.72 25.36
CA THR A 516 -3.41 -1.74 24.90
C THR A 516 -2.59 -1.19 26.08
N GLN A 517 -3.27 -0.81 27.17
CA GLN A 517 -2.63 -0.29 28.38
C GLN A 517 -1.85 -1.38 29.13
N MET A 518 -2.44 -2.56 29.27
CA MET A 518 -1.82 -3.70 29.96
C MET A 518 -0.45 -4.06 29.38
N TYR A 519 -0.32 -4.01 28.04
CA TYR A 519 0.92 -4.35 27.34
C TYR A 519 1.78 -3.15 26.95
N GLY A 520 1.47 -1.95 27.49
CA GLY A 520 2.24 -0.72 27.31
C GLY A 520 2.36 -0.28 25.84
N ARG A 521 1.27 -0.43 25.05
CA ARG A 521 1.25 -0.05 23.64
C ARG A 521 0.62 1.33 23.40
N ASP A 522 0.26 2.05 24.46
CA ASP A 522 -0.24 3.42 24.44
C ASP A 522 0.86 4.47 24.71
N LEU A 523 2.10 4.03 24.96
CA LEU A 523 3.21 4.91 25.28
C LEU A 523 3.69 5.64 24.01
N THR A 524 3.61 6.96 24.02
CA THR A 524 4.29 7.80 23.02
C THR A 524 5.76 7.94 23.43
N TYR A 525 6.65 7.22 22.79
CA TYR A 525 8.07 7.50 22.88
C TYR A 525 8.41 8.65 21.92
N ASP A 526 8.20 9.88 22.37
CA ASP A 526 8.82 11.06 21.78
C ASP A 526 10.32 11.14 22.21
N LYS A 527 11.09 10.12 21.86
CA LYS A 527 12.54 10.26 21.83
C LYS A 527 12.92 10.71 20.42
N THR A 528 12.95 11.99 20.19
CA THR A 528 13.93 12.60 19.29
C THR A 528 15.29 12.17 19.82
N ILE A 529 15.90 11.15 19.22
CA ILE A 529 17.28 10.80 19.48
C ILE A 529 18.08 12.01 18.99
N SER A 530 18.62 12.81 19.91
CA SER A 530 19.53 13.89 19.56
C SER A 530 20.79 13.26 18.95
N SER A 531 21.44 13.96 18.04
CA SER A 531 22.72 13.54 17.47
C SER A 531 23.79 13.27 18.54
N GLU A 532 23.61 13.75 19.76
CA GLU A 532 24.45 13.55 20.93
C GLU A 532 24.26 12.17 21.57
N ASP A 533 23.03 11.60 21.58
CA ASP A 533 22.77 10.26 22.12
C ASP A 533 23.34 9.12 21.24
N MET A 534 23.61 9.39 19.95
CA MET A 534 24.29 8.44 19.07
C MET A 534 25.82 8.45 19.25
N ALA A 535 26.40 9.59 19.57
CA ALA A 535 27.84 9.68 19.82
C ALA A 535 28.26 8.89 21.07
N LEU A 536 27.46 8.90 22.12
CA LEU A 536 27.73 8.19 23.38
C LEU A 536 27.65 6.66 23.28
N LYS A 537 26.93 6.10 22.30
CA LYS A 537 26.87 4.63 22.08
C LYS A 537 28.02 4.09 21.25
N ASN A 538 28.64 4.92 20.41
CA ASN A 538 29.81 4.50 19.62
C ASN A 538 31.12 4.53 20.42
N ASP A 539 31.21 5.33 21.48
CA ASP A 539 32.40 5.37 22.34
C ASP A 539 32.48 4.23 23.38
N SER A 540 31.36 3.55 23.66
CA SER A 540 31.34 2.43 24.62
C SER A 540 31.72 1.08 24.04
N THR A 541 31.96 0.96 22.73
CA THR A 541 32.40 -0.29 22.07
C THR A 541 33.89 -0.33 21.70
N SER A 542 34.65 0.74 21.99
CA SER A 542 36.08 0.83 21.68
C SER A 542 37.02 0.60 22.87
N SER A 543 36.54 0.06 23.99
CA SER A 543 37.39 -0.30 25.14
C SER A 543 37.05 -1.68 25.67
N LEU A 544 37.39 -2.71 24.91
CA LEU A 544 37.68 -4.07 25.37
C LEU A 544 38.70 -4.65 24.39
N ASP A 545 39.97 -4.30 24.63
CA ASP A 545 41.13 -5.13 24.29
C ASP A 545 41.47 -6.02 25.47
#